data_998f382ced1100cab5029908771f5d43
#
_entry.id   998f382ced1100cab5029908771f5d43
#
_cell.length_a   1.000
_cell.length_b   1.000
_cell.length_c   1.000
_cell.angle_alpha   90.00
_cell.angle_beta   90.00
_cell.angle_gamma   90.00
#
_symmetry.space_group_name_H-M   'P 1'
#
loop_
_entity.id
_entity.type
_entity.pdbx_description
1 polymer ?
#
loop_
_entity_poly.entity_id
_entity_poly.type
_entity_poly.pdbx_seq_one_letter_code
_entity_poly.pdbx_strand_id
1 'polypeptide(L)'
;GLGDTSGLYHGTQQINQGQMDRWSIVATLNYLPHDDEARIVLSKVKAFAKTEAKRKQVSQMVRVADLTRSAFINGDLSTVMSPRTVMTWAENAEIFGDIGFAFRVTFLNKCDDLEKPLVAEFYQRCFGEELPESTANVALS
;
A
#
# COMPACT_ATOMS: atom_id res chain seq x y z
N GLY A 1 21.62 11.82 -4.41
CA GLY A 1 21.69 11.89 -4.13
C GLY A 1 21.85 11.55 -4.12
N LEU A 2 21.89 11.22 -4.36
CA LEU A 2 21.95 11.06 -4.15
C LEU A 2 22.05 11.20 -4.45
N GLY A 3 22.25 11.23 -4.79
CA GLY A 3 22.26 11.58 -4.92
C GLY A 3 21.96 12.15 -5.32
N ASP A 4 21.75 12.42 -5.85
CA ASP A 4 21.31 12.91 -5.78
C ASP A 4 20.67 12.81 -5.81
N THR A 5 20.50 12.38 -6.73
CA THR A 5 19.84 12.91 -6.05
C THR A 5 20.36 13.39 -5.07
N SER A 6 21.24 13.50 -5.13
CA SER A 6 21.76 13.92 -3.97
C SER A 6 22.18 15.32 -3.93
N GLY A 7 22.59 15.95 -4.93
CA GLY A 7 22.89 17.36 -4.86
C GLY A 7 21.72 18.11 -4.37
N LEU A 8 20.63 17.69 -4.75
CA LEU A 8 19.42 18.26 -4.37
C LEU A 8 19.26 18.34 -2.91
N TYR A 9 19.92 17.53 -2.18
CA TYR A 9 19.76 17.46 -0.82
C TYR A 9 20.83 18.10 0.03
N HIS A 10 21.90 18.49 -0.55
CA HIS A 10 22.93 19.07 0.25
C HIS A 10 22.61 20.46 0.78
N GLY A 11 22.07 21.32 -0.03
CA GLY A 11 21.82 22.70 0.38
C GLY A 11 20.68 22.83 1.35
N THR A 12 19.76 21.89 1.33
CA THR A 12 18.57 21.99 2.14
C THR A 12 18.41 20.81 3.06
N GLN A 13 19.46 20.06 3.25
CA GLN A 13 19.35 18.80 3.96
C GLN A 13 18.83 18.97 5.37
N GLN A 14 19.08 20.07 6.02
CA GLN A 14 18.55 20.30 7.36
C GLN A 14 17.05 20.36 7.35
N ILE A 15 16.47 20.93 6.31
CA ILE A 15 15.04 21.12 6.22
C ILE A 15 14.38 19.90 5.61
N ASN A 16 15.01 19.33 4.58
CA ASN A 16 14.39 18.28 3.78
C ASN A 16 14.89 16.88 4.10
N GLN A 17 15.70 16.74 5.12
CA GLN A 17 16.34 15.46 5.40
C GLN A 17 15.32 14.38 5.67
N GLY A 18 14.30 14.67 6.46
CA GLY A 18 13.26 13.70 6.73
C GLY A 18 12.54 13.27 5.46
N GLN A 19 12.29 14.23 4.58
CA GLN A 19 11.63 13.95 3.32
C GLN A 19 12.53 13.12 2.40
N MET A 20 13.83 13.45 2.39
CA MET A 20 14.78 12.69 1.61
C MET A 20 14.89 11.26 2.12
N ASP A 21 14.90 11.09 3.45
CA ASP A 21 14.95 9.76 4.02
C ASP A 21 13.72 8.95 3.63
N ARG A 22 12.55 9.60 3.63
CA ARG A 22 11.32 8.91 3.24
C ARG A 22 11.36 8.49 1.78
N TRP A 23 11.84 9.38 0.91
CA TRP A 23 11.99 9.04 -0.49
C TRP A 23 12.95 7.86 -0.67
N SER A 24 14.07 7.89 0.06
CA SER A 24 15.05 6.82 -0.01
C SER A 24 14.47 5.50 0.48
N ILE A 25 13.67 5.53 1.53
CA ILE A 25 13.01 4.33 2.02
C ILE A 25 12.12 3.73 0.94
N VAL A 26 11.31 4.56 0.29
CA VAL A 26 10.43 4.07 -0.77
C VAL A 26 11.25 3.50 -1.92
N ALA A 27 12.34 4.16 -2.27
CA ALA A 27 13.21 3.67 -3.35
C ALA A 27 13.80 2.31 -3.03
N THR A 28 14.14 2.04 -1.77
CA THR A 28 14.73 0.76 -1.38
C THR A 28 13.72 -0.37 -1.36
N LEU A 29 12.43 -0.07 -1.48
CA LEU A 29 11.41 -1.11 -1.52
C LEU A 29 11.23 -1.72 -2.90
N ASN A 30 12.13 -1.42 -3.81
CA ASN A 30 12.05 -1.92 -5.20
C ASN A 30 10.76 -1.47 -5.87
N TYR A 31 10.47 -0.18 -5.74
CA TYR A 31 9.28 0.40 -6.33
C TYR A 31 9.26 0.12 -7.84
N LEU A 32 8.15 -0.44 -8.31
CA LEU A 32 7.99 -0.83 -9.70
C LEU A 32 6.86 -0.03 -10.33
N PRO A 33 6.87 0.12 -11.66
CA PRO A 33 5.69 0.67 -12.33
C PRO A 33 4.47 -0.18 -12.00
N HIS A 34 3.32 0.49 -11.97
CA HIS A 34 2.05 -0.13 -11.54
C HIS A 34 1.79 -1.47 -12.22
N ASP A 35 1.90 -1.50 -13.55
CA ASP A 35 1.54 -2.71 -14.29
C ASP A 35 2.51 -3.85 -14.03
N ASP A 36 3.78 -3.52 -13.82
CA ASP A 36 4.78 -4.54 -13.52
C ASP A 36 4.54 -5.15 -12.15
N GLU A 37 4.21 -4.31 -11.18
CA GLU A 37 3.94 -4.81 -9.84
C GLU A 37 2.69 -5.68 -9.83
N ALA A 38 1.63 -5.26 -10.53
CA ALA A 38 0.42 -6.05 -10.63
C ALA A 38 0.71 -7.41 -11.26
N ARG A 39 1.56 -7.43 -12.29
CA ARG A 39 1.91 -8.67 -12.96
C ARG A 39 2.64 -9.63 -12.04
N ILE A 40 3.53 -9.09 -11.20
CA ILE A 40 4.26 -9.91 -10.26
C ILE A 40 3.31 -10.51 -9.23
N VAL A 41 2.37 -9.72 -8.71
CA VAL A 41 1.40 -10.24 -7.76
C VAL A 41 0.60 -11.38 -8.40
N LEU A 42 0.15 -11.18 -9.64
CA LEU A 42 -0.64 -12.20 -10.34
C LEU A 42 0.17 -13.47 -10.57
N SER A 43 1.49 -13.35 -10.78
CA SER A 43 2.32 -14.52 -10.99
C SER A 43 2.49 -15.34 -9.71
N LYS A 44 2.36 -14.69 -8.56
CA LYS A 44 2.54 -15.37 -7.27
C LYS A 44 1.22 -15.85 -6.68
N VAL A 45 0.15 -15.08 -6.85
CA VAL A 45 -1.16 -15.45 -6.31
C VAL A 45 -2.07 -15.75 -7.49
N LYS A 46 -1.92 -16.95 -8.02
CA LYS A 46 -2.51 -17.31 -9.31
C LYS A 46 -4.03 -17.31 -9.29
N ALA A 47 -4.63 -17.45 -8.13
CA ALA A 47 -6.10 -17.39 -8.04
C ALA A 47 -6.64 -16.06 -8.57
N PHE A 48 -5.87 -14.97 -8.41
CA PHE A 48 -6.29 -13.68 -8.91
C PHE A 48 -6.10 -13.51 -10.41
N ALA A 49 -5.39 -14.44 -11.06
CA ALA A 49 -5.18 -14.36 -12.50
C ALA A 49 -6.29 -15.04 -13.28
N LYS A 50 -7.22 -15.72 -12.59
CA LYS A 50 -8.18 -16.59 -13.26
C LYS A 50 -9.29 -15.84 -13.98
N THR A 51 -9.66 -14.67 -13.51
CA THR A 51 -10.73 -13.90 -14.16
C THR A 51 -10.29 -12.46 -14.31
N GLU A 52 -10.92 -11.77 -15.24
CA GLU A 52 -10.60 -10.36 -15.44
C GLU A 52 -10.98 -9.53 -14.24
N ALA A 53 -12.10 -9.87 -13.59
CA ALA A 53 -12.52 -9.16 -12.39
C ALA A 53 -11.48 -9.26 -11.30
N LYS A 54 -10.89 -10.45 -11.10
CA LYS A 54 -9.88 -10.63 -10.07
C LYS A 54 -8.57 -9.93 -10.44
N ARG A 55 -8.20 -9.97 -11.70
CA ARG A 55 -7.02 -9.23 -12.15
C ARG A 55 -7.17 -7.74 -11.90
N LYS A 56 -8.39 -7.22 -12.12
CA LYS A 56 -8.68 -5.82 -11.84
C LYS A 56 -8.52 -5.51 -10.36
N GLN A 57 -8.92 -6.44 -9.49
CA GLN A 57 -8.76 -6.25 -8.06
C GLN A 57 -7.29 -6.11 -7.67
N VAL A 58 -6.39 -6.87 -8.28
CA VAL A 58 -4.96 -6.73 -8.02
C VAL A 58 -4.48 -5.35 -8.47
N SER A 59 -4.94 -4.88 -9.62
CA SER A 59 -4.59 -3.54 -10.06
C SER A 59 -5.05 -2.48 -9.06
N GLN A 60 -6.23 -2.66 -8.48
CA GLN A 60 -6.72 -1.75 -7.46
C GLN A 60 -5.88 -1.83 -6.18
N MET A 61 -5.41 -3.02 -5.81
CA MET A 61 -4.52 -3.17 -4.67
C MET A 61 -3.21 -2.40 -4.87
N VAL A 62 -2.63 -2.52 -6.05
CA VAL A 62 -1.40 -1.80 -6.35
C VAL A 62 -1.64 -0.29 -6.32
N ARG A 63 -2.82 0.15 -6.75
CA ARG A 63 -3.16 1.56 -6.70
C ARG A 63 -3.24 2.06 -5.26
N VAL A 64 -3.81 1.28 -4.35
CA VAL A 64 -3.82 1.63 -2.93
C VAL A 64 -2.38 1.76 -2.43
N ALA A 65 -1.53 0.82 -2.79
CA ALA A 65 -0.13 0.87 -2.38
C ALA A 65 0.55 2.14 -2.89
N ASP A 66 0.29 2.52 -4.14
CA ASP A 66 0.88 3.74 -4.70
C ASP A 66 0.43 4.98 -3.95
N LEU A 67 -0.83 5.01 -3.52
CA LEU A 67 -1.32 6.13 -2.71
C LEU A 67 -0.61 6.19 -1.36
N THR A 68 -0.35 5.04 -0.73
CA THR A 68 0.38 5.05 0.53
C THR A 68 1.82 5.51 0.33
N ARG A 69 2.43 5.16 -0.79
CA ARG A 69 3.81 5.56 -1.08
C ARG A 69 3.92 7.06 -1.26
N SER A 70 2.99 7.64 -1.99
CA SER A 70 2.97 9.09 -2.15
C SER A 70 2.71 9.78 -0.84
N ALA A 71 1.76 9.29 -0.05
CA ALA A 71 1.45 9.89 1.24
C ALA A 71 2.62 9.77 2.21
N PHE A 72 3.34 8.66 2.17
CA PHE A 72 4.50 8.46 3.01
C PHE A 72 5.62 9.46 2.65
N ILE A 73 5.87 9.62 1.36
CA ILE A 73 6.89 10.59 0.91
C ILE A 73 6.50 12.01 1.33
N ASN A 74 5.21 12.33 1.25
CA ASN A 74 4.74 13.67 1.62
C ASN A 74 4.65 13.88 3.13
N GLY A 75 4.85 12.84 3.92
CA GLY A 75 4.78 12.97 5.38
C GLY A 75 3.40 12.81 5.96
N ASP A 76 2.41 12.40 5.16
CA ASP A 76 1.04 12.22 5.64
C ASP A 76 0.84 10.86 6.30
N LEU A 77 1.68 9.90 5.98
CA LEU A 77 1.66 8.59 6.61
C LEU A 77 3.04 8.26 7.15
N SER A 78 3.06 7.51 8.24
CA SER A 78 4.31 7.01 8.81
C SER A 78 4.57 5.55 8.45
N THR A 79 3.66 4.94 7.69
CA THR A 79 3.81 3.57 7.18
C THR A 79 3.62 3.58 5.68
N VAL A 80 4.18 2.59 5.00
CA VAL A 80 4.09 2.53 3.55
C VAL A 80 3.96 1.07 3.13
N MET A 81 3.18 0.83 2.07
CA MET A 81 3.05 -0.53 1.52
C MET A 81 4.19 -0.80 0.56
N SER A 82 4.98 -1.81 0.86
CA SER A 82 5.99 -2.32 -0.06
C SER A 82 5.33 -3.28 -1.05
N PRO A 83 6.04 -3.65 -2.14
CA PRO A 83 5.51 -4.70 -3.01
C PRO A 83 5.26 -6.01 -2.28
N ARG A 84 6.08 -6.33 -1.28
CA ARG A 84 5.86 -7.52 -0.46
C ARG A 84 4.56 -7.41 0.32
N THR A 85 4.23 -6.23 0.82
CA THR A 85 2.98 -6.02 1.54
C THR A 85 1.78 -6.25 0.62
N VAL A 86 1.86 -5.76 -0.62
CA VAL A 86 0.79 -6.01 -1.59
C VAL A 86 0.63 -7.50 -1.84
N MET A 87 1.75 -8.21 -1.97
CA MET A 87 1.74 -9.65 -2.16
C MET A 87 1.05 -10.37 -1.00
N THR A 88 1.44 -9.99 0.22
CA THR A 88 0.85 -10.59 1.42
C THR A 88 -0.64 -10.27 1.50
N TRP A 89 -1.03 -9.05 1.12
CA TRP A 89 -2.44 -8.68 1.09
C TRP A 89 -3.21 -9.59 0.13
N ALA A 90 -2.68 -9.81 -1.07
CA ALA A 90 -3.35 -10.66 -2.05
C ALA A 90 -3.43 -12.10 -1.55
N GLU A 91 -2.36 -12.61 -0.94
CA GLU A 91 -2.37 -13.96 -0.37
C GLU A 91 -3.43 -14.09 0.71
N ASN A 92 -3.48 -13.11 1.61
CA ASN A 92 -4.47 -13.13 2.69
C ASN A 92 -5.89 -12.97 2.14
N ALA A 93 -6.06 -12.16 1.09
CA ALA A 93 -7.37 -12.01 0.48
C ALA A 93 -7.88 -13.33 -0.10
N GLU A 94 -6.97 -14.10 -0.64
CA GLU A 94 -7.34 -15.40 -1.17
C GLU A 94 -7.69 -16.37 -0.04
N ILE A 95 -6.89 -16.37 1.02
CA ILE A 95 -7.12 -17.25 2.15
C ILE A 95 -8.45 -16.95 2.85
N PHE A 96 -8.70 -15.65 3.08
CA PHE A 96 -9.90 -15.23 3.83
C PHE A 96 -11.13 -15.08 2.93
N GLY A 97 -10.93 -14.98 1.63
CA GLY A 97 -12.05 -14.74 0.72
C GLY A 97 -12.63 -13.34 0.83
N ASP A 98 -11.84 -12.38 1.32
CA ASP A 98 -12.34 -11.03 1.60
C ASP A 98 -11.19 -10.04 1.50
N ILE A 99 -11.24 -9.19 0.48
CA ILE A 99 -10.16 -8.24 0.20
C ILE A 99 -10.08 -7.16 1.29
N GLY A 100 -11.22 -6.68 1.76
CA GLY A 100 -11.24 -5.63 2.77
C GLY A 100 -10.74 -6.12 4.11
N PHE A 101 -11.17 -7.30 4.53
CA PHE A 101 -10.68 -7.88 5.78
C PHE A 101 -9.19 -8.14 5.69
N ALA A 102 -8.74 -8.68 4.56
CA ALA A 102 -7.31 -8.93 4.35
C ALA A 102 -6.52 -7.63 4.42
N PHE A 103 -7.06 -6.54 3.87
CA PHE A 103 -6.40 -5.25 3.96
C PHE A 103 -6.24 -4.80 5.41
N ARG A 104 -7.27 -4.99 6.22
CA ARG A 104 -7.20 -4.61 7.62
C ARG A 104 -6.10 -5.37 8.35
N VAL A 105 -6.06 -6.68 8.21
CA VAL A 105 -5.08 -7.47 8.97
C VAL A 105 -3.67 -7.32 8.42
N THR A 106 -3.55 -7.03 7.12
CA THR A 106 -2.23 -6.91 6.49
C THR A 106 -1.62 -5.54 6.71
N PHE A 107 -2.42 -4.49 6.69
CA PHE A 107 -1.86 -3.15 6.69
C PHE A 107 -2.56 -2.19 7.64
N LEU A 108 -3.89 -2.03 7.54
CA LEU A 108 -4.58 -0.97 8.26
C LEU A 108 -4.38 -1.05 9.77
N ASN A 109 -4.48 -2.26 10.33
CA ASN A 109 -4.38 -2.43 11.77
C ASN A 109 -3.01 -2.07 12.31
N LYS A 110 -1.99 -2.02 11.47
CA LYS A 110 -0.63 -1.68 11.87
C LYS A 110 -0.35 -0.19 11.76
N CYS A 111 -1.26 0.57 11.18
CA CYS A 111 -1.09 2.00 11.02
C CYS A 111 -1.36 2.73 12.31
N ASP A 112 -0.79 3.92 12.44
CA ASP A 112 -1.10 4.81 13.54
C ASP A 112 -2.59 5.13 13.52
N ASP A 113 -3.21 5.16 14.71
CA ASP A 113 -4.66 5.34 14.80
C ASP A 113 -5.12 6.64 14.14
N LEU A 114 -4.30 7.70 14.24
CA LEU A 114 -4.67 8.98 13.63
C LEU A 114 -4.58 8.95 12.12
N GLU A 115 -3.84 7.99 11.57
CA GLU A 115 -3.66 7.87 10.12
C GLU A 115 -4.61 6.87 9.48
N LYS A 116 -5.26 6.04 10.29
CA LYS A 116 -6.16 5.02 9.74
C LYS A 116 -7.28 5.57 8.88
N PRO A 117 -7.90 6.71 9.21
CA PRO A 117 -8.93 7.24 8.33
C PRO A 117 -8.42 7.57 6.93
N LEU A 118 -7.21 8.07 6.81
CA LEU A 118 -6.64 8.37 5.50
C LEU A 118 -6.40 7.08 4.71
N VAL A 119 -5.87 6.07 5.38
CA VAL A 119 -5.61 4.78 4.74
C VAL A 119 -6.92 4.12 4.30
N ALA A 120 -7.95 4.19 5.14
CA ALA A 120 -9.27 3.67 4.79
C ALA A 120 -9.86 4.41 3.59
N GLU A 121 -9.60 5.70 3.50
CA GLU A 121 -10.07 6.49 2.36
C GLU A 121 -9.37 6.05 1.07
N PHE A 122 -8.10 5.71 1.13
CA PHE A 122 -7.40 5.20 -0.05
C PHE A 122 -8.07 3.93 -0.56
N TYR A 123 -8.40 3.02 0.36
CA TYR A 123 -9.11 1.80 -0.02
C TYR A 123 -10.44 2.14 -0.69
N GLN A 124 -11.22 3.00 -0.07
CA GLN A 124 -12.53 3.38 -0.60
C GLN A 124 -12.40 3.99 -1.99
N ARG A 125 -11.40 4.84 -2.17
CA ARG A 125 -11.18 5.49 -3.46
C ARG A 125 -10.88 4.50 -4.57
N CYS A 126 -10.12 3.46 -4.26
CA CYS A 126 -9.68 2.51 -5.28
C CYS A 126 -10.68 1.39 -5.51
N PHE A 127 -11.43 0.99 -4.49
CA PHE A 127 -12.37 -0.12 -4.60
C PHE A 127 -13.82 0.33 -4.71
N GLY A 128 -14.09 1.62 -4.49
CA GLY A 128 -15.45 2.14 -4.63
C GLY A 128 -16.39 1.76 -3.51
N GLU A 129 -15.87 1.24 -2.41
CA GLU A 129 -16.70 0.86 -1.27
C GLU A 129 -15.92 1.06 0.00
N GLU A 130 -16.64 1.27 1.10
CA GLU A 130 -16.01 1.47 2.39
C GLU A 130 -15.48 0.15 2.91
N LEU A 131 -14.42 0.24 3.71
CA LEU A 131 -13.89 -0.93 4.38
C LEU A 131 -14.93 -1.46 5.37
N PRO A 132 -15.17 -2.77 5.38
CA PRO A 132 -16.04 -3.34 6.40
C PRO A 132 -15.42 -3.19 7.78
N GLU A 133 -16.25 -3.23 8.80
CA GLU A 133 -15.76 -3.19 10.17
C GLU A 133 -14.89 -4.38 10.46
N SER A 134 -14.06 -4.27 11.49
CA SER A 134 -13.20 -5.38 11.83
C SER A 134 -14.04 -6.62 12.17
N THR A 135 -13.46 -7.80 11.93
CA THR A 135 -14.14 -9.05 12.19
C THR A 135 -14.59 -9.16 13.63
N ALA A 136 -13.79 -8.63 14.56
CA ALA A 136 -14.16 -8.67 15.97
C ALA A 136 -15.44 -7.88 16.22
N ASN A 137 -15.56 -6.70 15.62
CA ASN A 137 -16.76 -5.90 15.77
C ASN A 137 -17.96 -6.55 15.13
N VAL A 138 -17.74 -7.12 13.96
CA VAL A 138 -18.82 -7.83 13.25
C VAL A 138 -19.28 -9.03 14.06
N ALA A 139 -18.37 -9.77 14.65
CA ALA A 139 -18.71 -10.93 15.43
C ALA A 139 -19.50 -10.58 16.69
N LEU A 140 -19.26 -9.39 17.23
CA LEU A 140 -19.96 -8.94 18.43
C LEU A 140 -21.31 -8.31 18.10
N SER A 141 -21.50 -7.92 16.88
CA SER A 141 -22.76 -7.35 16.47
C SER A 141 -23.71 -8.42 16.02
#